data_a81cb69f1ba91d646fd9ec2954221ec8
#
_entry.id   a81cb69f1ba91d646fd9ec2954221ec8
#
_cell.length_a   1.000
_cell.length_b   1.000
_cell.length_c   1.000
_cell.angle_alpha   90.00
_cell.angle_beta   90.00
_cell.angle_gamma   90.00
#
_symmetry.space_group_name_H-M   'P 1'
#
loop_
_entity.id
_entity.type
_entity.pdbx_description
1 polymer ?
#
loop_
_entity_poly.entity_id
_entity_poly.type
_entity_poly.pdbx_seq_one_letter_code
_entity_poly.pdbx_strand_id
1 'polypeptide(L)'
;MVTAFANAGYSAVLWIDPYPTRLPKLSDLKRLRNAKSVVAHSDERIELHRPAALPVEPLPLGSLLNQMLCWRPVRQRLREFAAGGHCVIGIGRPSALALWALKNLPHERSFADVLDNFPAFYRGVSRLSMKRRLKDVCRTVTDVFCSSNQLALDIQAVRHDAITVLNGYPTDHLPQPSIMATRKYVGYLGTIGEWFDWPLVCEIARALPEIPVRLVGPEFVPRPADLPPNIEFLGERPFNEMADFVRDFAVGLIPFKRNELTDSVDPIKFYEYRSLGVPVWSTDFGEMRLRDANDGVNKIQRGQDWRALWDEARVTVVEPHAIASFKEAVSWAKRGNVPGVVEG
;
A
#
# COMPACT_ATOMS: atom_id res chain seq x y z
N MET A 1 3.55 4.38 -8.80
CA MET A 1 2.42 3.86 -9.62
C MET A 1 2.05 4.83 -10.75
N VAL A 2 1.64 6.09 -10.49
CA VAL A 2 1.21 7.04 -11.55
C VAL A 2 2.27 7.23 -12.63
N THR A 3 3.53 7.45 -12.23
CA THR A 3 4.68 7.56 -13.15
C THR A 3 4.95 6.28 -13.95
N ALA A 4 4.61 5.11 -13.40
CA ALA A 4 4.77 3.85 -14.11
C ALA A 4 3.85 3.78 -15.35
N PHE A 5 2.62 4.28 -15.26
CA PHE A 5 1.72 4.37 -16.41
C PHE A 5 2.24 5.33 -17.47
N ALA A 6 2.74 6.52 -17.09
CA ALA A 6 3.35 7.44 -18.04
C ALA A 6 4.58 6.83 -18.73
N ASN A 7 5.35 6.00 -18.03
CA ASN A 7 6.51 5.28 -18.58
C ASN A 7 6.11 4.04 -19.41
N ALA A 8 4.90 3.55 -19.25
CA ALA A 8 4.34 2.43 -19.99
C ALA A 8 3.81 2.79 -21.38
N GLY A 9 4.04 4.02 -21.85
CA GLY A 9 3.67 4.47 -23.19
C GLY A 9 2.38 5.30 -23.27
N TYR A 10 1.68 5.54 -22.15
CA TYR A 10 0.52 6.43 -22.17
C TYR A 10 0.95 7.89 -22.40
N SER A 11 0.33 8.54 -23.37
CA SER A 11 0.60 9.94 -23.73
C SER A 11 0.14 10.93 -22.65
N ALA A 12 -0.90 10.57 -21.88
CA ALA A 12 -1.40 11.36 -20.75
C ALA A 12 -2.03 10.45 -19.68
N VAL A 13 -1.93 10.86 -18.43
CA VAL A 13 -2.53 10.18 -17.27
C VAL A 13 -3.33 11.18 -16.44
N LEU A 14 -4.63 10.97 -16.31
CA LEU A 14 -5.47 11.71 -15.38
C LEU A 14 -5.69 10.88 -14.11
N TRP A 15 -4.99 11.24 -13.06
CA TRP A 15 -5.11 10.57 -11.77
C TRP A 15 -6.15 11.26 -10.88
N ILE A 16 -7.16 10.51 -10.47
CA ILE A 16 -8.17 10.97 -9.53
C ILE A 16 -7.83 10.50 -8.13
N ASP A 17 -7.41 11.43 -7.28
CA ASP A 17 -7.09 11.10 -5.88
C ASP A 17 -8.31 10.53 -5.16
N PRO A 18 -8.12 9.51 -4.31
CA PRO A 18 -9.19 8.97 -3.50
C PRO A 18 -9.69 10.02 -2.50
N TYR A 19 -11.00 10.18 -2.42
CA TYR A 19 -11.64 11.05 -1.43
C TYR A 19 -11.91 10.32 -0.10
N PRO A 20 -12.01 11.06 1.04
CA PRO A 20 -12.23 10.46 2.35
C PRO A 20 -13.51 9.64 2.40
N THR A 21 -13.45 8.45 2.98
CA THR A 21 -14.58 7.53 3.17
C THR A 21 -14.73 7.12 4.64
N ARG A 22 -14.74 8.11 5.52
CA ARG A 22 -14.98 7.99 6.96
C ARG A 22 -16.19 8.81 7.35
N LEU A 23 -16.69 8.67 8.57
CA LEU A 23 -17.74 9.57 9.07
C LEU A 23 -17.31 11.04 8.96
N PRO A 24 -18.20 11.94 8.49
CA PRO A 24 -17.88 13.36 8.31
C PRO A 24 -17.52 14.02 9.64
N LYS A 25 -16.50 14.88 9.60
CA LYS A 25 -16.12 15.79 10.69
C LYS A 25 -16.39 17.23 10.25
N LEU A 26 -16.66 18.13 11.20
CA LEU A 26 -16.86 19.57 10.88
C LEU A 26 -15.69 20.19 10.11
N SER A 27 -14.48 19.67 10.32
CA SER A 27 -13.29 20.09 9.55
C SER A 27 -13.36 19.77 8.05
N ASP A 28 -14.20 18.83 7.63
CA ASP A 28 -14.33 18.46 6.22
C ASP A 28 -15.06 19.54 5.39
N LEU A 29 -15.88 20.36 6.03
CA LEU A 29 -16.48 21.54 5.40
C LEU A 29 -15.42 22.56 4.95
N LYS A 30 -14.34 22.74 5.71
CA LYS A 30 -13.20 23.57 5.31
C LYS A 30 -12.46 22.99 4.11
N ARG A 31 -12.38 21.68 4.00
CA ARG A 31 -11.77 20.97 2.86
C ARG A 31 -12.53 21.19 1.55
N LEU A 32 -13.86 21.23 1.59
CA LEU A 32 -14.68 21.53 0.42
C LEU A 32 -14.44 22.93 -0.12
N ARG A 33 -14.14 23.91 0.75
CA ARG A 33 -13.84 25.30 0.35
C ARG A 33 -12.44 25.51 -0.19
N ASN A 34 -11.46 24.68 0.24
CA ASN A 34 -10.03 24.85 -0.06
C ASN A 34 -9.49 23.76 -1.01
N ALA A 35 -10.35 22.93 -1.59
CA ALA A 35 -9.93 21.92 -2.55
C ALA A 35 -9.42 22.58 -3.84
N LYS A 36 -8.10 22.73 -3.97
CA LYS A 36 -7.49 22.93 -5.29
C LYS A 36 -7.75 21.63 -6.07
N SER A 37 -8.55 21.74 -7.12
CA SER A 37 -8.96 20.60 -7.91
C SER A 37 -7.80 19.96 -8.69
N VAL A 38 -6.77 20.72 -9.03
CA VAL A 38 -5.59 20.26 -9.78
C VAL A 38 -4.34 20.48 -8.94
N VAL A 39 -3.50 19.49 -8.86
CA VAL A 39 -2.19 19.52 -8.19
C VAL A 39 -1.12 19.39 -9.26
N ALA A 40 -0.15 20.30 -9.28
CA ALA A 40 0.99 20.22 -10.20
C ALA A 40 1.81 18.93 -9.92
N HIS A 41 2.18 18.23 -10.97
CA HIS A 41 3.10 17.09 -10.95
C HIS A 41 4.37 17.46 -11.73
N SER A 42 5.50 16.85 -11.40
CA SER A 42 6.78 17.10 -12.09
C SER A 42 6.79 16.59 -13.55
N ASP A 43 6.00 15.58 -13.86
CA ASP A 43 5.80 15.07 -15.22
C ASP A 43 4.54 15.72 -15.82
N GLU A 44 4.70 16.48 -16.89
CA GLU A 44 3.62 17.21 -17.56
C GLU A 44 2.54 16.28 -18.15
N ARG A 45 2.85 15.02 -18.39
CA ARG A 45 1.89 14.01 -18.84
C ARG A 45 0.90 13.60 -17.75
N ILE A 46 1.18 13.94 -16.49
CA ILE A 46 0.39 13.50 -15.34
C ILE A 46 -0.39 14.69 -14.77
N GLU A 47 -1.71 14.61 -14.86
CA GLU A 47 -2.63 15.50 -14.19
C GLU A 47 -3.18 14.85 -12.91
N LEU A 48 -2.95 15.48 -11.76
CA LEU A 48 -3.50 15.06 -10.48
C LEU A 48 -4.76 15.86 -10.17
N HIS A 49 -5.90 15.19 -10.06
CA HIS A 49 -7.18 15.83 -9.74
C HIS A 49 -7.72 15.33 -8.40
N ARG A 50 -7.98 16.27 -7.47
CA ARG A 50 -8.59 15.98 -6.17
C ARG A 50 -10.07 16.32 -6.21
N PRO A 51 -10.96 15.29 -6.29
CA PRO A 51 -12.39 15.57 -6.36
C PRO A 51 -12.90 16.11 -5.03
N ALA A 52 -13.70 17.15 -5.10
CA ALA A 52 -14.52 17.54 -3.96
C ALA A 52 -15.54 16.43 -3.69
N ALA A 53 -15.57 15.93 -2.45
CA ALA A 53 -16.53 14.92 -2.04
C ALA A 53 -16.79 14.98 -0.53
N LEU A 54 -18.05 14.76 -0.15
CA LEU A 54 -18.43 14.52 1.22
C LEU A 54 -17.97 13.12 1.64
N PRO A 55 -17.46 12.92 2.85
CA PRO A 55 -16.99 11.62 3.33
C PRO A 55 -18.14 10.70 3.75
N VAL A 56 -19.15 10.59 2.91
CA VAL A 56 -20.39 9.85 3.16
C VAL A 56 -20.40 8.45 2.55
N GLU A 57 -19.41 8.12 1.76
CA GLU A 57 -19.23 6.76 1.25
C GLU A 57 -18.45 5.89 2.25
N PRO A 58 -18.73 4.59 2.32
CA PRO A 58 -19.64 3.80 1.47
C PRO A 58 -21.06 3.66 2.03
N LEU A 59 -21.58 4.62 2.79
CA LEU A 59 -22.96 4.56 3.28
C LEU A 59 -23.94 4.42 2.11
N PRO A 60 -25.02 3.63 2.26
CA PRO A 60 -26.13 3.61 1.32
C PRO A 60 -26.65 5.03 1.06
N LEU A 61 -26.96 5.33 -0.18
CA LEU A 61 -27.41 6.66 -0.63
C LEU A 61 -26.41 7.82 -0.47
N GLY A 62 -25.30 7.65 0.26
CA GLY A 62 -24.28 8.69 0.42
C GLY A 62 -23.69 9.17 -0.90
N SER A 63 -23.53 8.28 -1.87
CA SER A 63 -23.08 8.62 -3.21
C SER A 63 -24.03 9.55 -3.98
N LEU A 64 -25.34 9.53 -3.70
CA LEU A 64 -26.30 10.43 -4.33
C LEU A 64 -26.04 11.89 -3.95
N LEU A 65 -25.71 12.15 -2.68
CA LEU A 65 -25.33 13.49 -2.22
C LEU A 65 -24.11 14.02 -2.95
N ASN A 66 -23.08 13.19 -3.07
CA ASN A 66 -21.87 13.57 -3.82
C ASN A 66 -22.17 13.79 -5.30
N GLN A 67 -23.02 12.97 -5.89
CA GLN A 67 -23.45 13.13 -7.27
C GLN A 67 -24.14 14.47 -7.55
N MET A 68 -25.00 14.88 -6.64
CA MET A 68 -25.79 16.11 -6.77
C MET A 68 -24.97 17.36 -6.47
N LEU A 69 -24.12 17.31 -5.44
CA LEU A 69 -23.49 18.50 -4.86
C LEU A 69 -22.03 18.71 -5.32
N CYS A 70 -21.27 17.62 -5.53
CA CYS A 70 -19.82 17.72 -5.61
C CYS A 70 -19.23 17.25 -6.95
N TRP A 71 -19.82 16.28 -7.64
CA TRP A 71 -19.14 15.57 -8.72
C TRP A 71 -19.31 16.16 -10.12
N ARG A 72 -20.06 17.24 -10.28
CA ARG A 72 -20.24 17.86 -11.61
C ARG A 72 -18.88 18.26 -12.25
N PRO A 73 -17.96 18.95 -11.55
CA PRO A 73 -16.69 19.33 -12.13
C PRO A 73 -15.80 18.13 -12.50
N VAL A 74 -15.63 17.15 -11.60
CA VAL A 74 -14.80 15.97 -11.87
C VAL A 74 -15.37 15.12 -13.00
N ARG A 75 -16.69 14.97 -13.09
CA ARG A 75 -17.34 14.26 -14.20
C ARG A 75 -17.14 14.96 -15.54
N GLN A 76 -17.19 16.28 -15.55
CA GLN A 76 -16.91 17.08 -16.76
C GLN A 76 -15.47 16.86 -17.17
N ARG A 77 -14.50 17.00 -16.27
CA ARG A 77 -13.08 16.78 -16.57
C ARG A 77 -12.79 15.39 -17.08
N LEU A 78 -13.39 14.36 -16.46
CA LEU A 78 -13.26 12.96 -16.92
C LEU A 78 -13.81 12.76 -18.34
N ARG A 79 -14.94 13.39 -18.69
CA ARG A 79 -15.50 13.33 -20.06
C ARG A 79 -14.60 14.03 -21.08
N GLU A 80 -14.08 15.19 -20.73
CA GLU A 80 -13.14 15.95 -21.59
C GLU A 80 -11.88 15.13 -21.86
N PHE A 81 -11.33 14.51 -20.82
CA PHE A 81 -10.15 13.66 -20.93
C PHE A 81 -10.42 12.41 -21.81
N ALA A 82 -11.51 11.71 -21.54
CA ALA A 82 -11.87 10.50 -22.29
C ALA A 82 -12.27 10.76 -23.74
N ALA A 83 -12.71 11.98 -24.09
CA ALA A 83 -13.02 12.37 -25.46
C ALA A 83 -11.77 12.61 -26.31
N GLY A 84 -10.59 12.69 -25.70
CA GLY A 84 -9.32 13.00 -26.37
C GLY A 84 -8.68 11.86 -27.16
N GLY A 85 -9.25 10.64 -27.14
CA GLY A 85 -8.70 9.49 -27.86
C GLY A 85 -8.93 8.14 -27.20
N HIS A 86 -8.03 7.20 -27.44
CA HIS A 86 -8.05 5.86 -26.84
C HIS A 86 -7.85 5.95 -25.32
N CYS A 87 -8.83 5.51 -24.57
CA CYS A 87 -8.85 5.64 -23.11
C CYS A 87 -8.85 4.28 -22.41
N VAL A 88 -8.01 4.14 -21.39
CA VAL A 88 -8.02 2.99 -20.46
C VAL A 88 -8.40 3.49 -19.06
N ILE A 89 -9.30 2.78 -18.39
CA ILE A 89 -9.75 3.14 -17.05
C ILE A 89 -9.18 2.18 -16.02
N GLY A 90 -8.29 2.67 -15.14
CA GLY A 90 -7.77 1.91 -14.00
C GLY A 90 -8.48 2.29 -12.69
N ILE A 91 -8.92 1.30 -11.92
CA ILE A 91 -9.62 1.47 -10.65
C ILE A 91 -8.77 0.88 -9.51
N GLY A 92 -8.07 1.74 -8.76
CA GLY A 92 -7.33 1.33 -7.56
C GLY A 92 -8.19 1.30 -6.28
N ARG A 93 -9.38 1.94 -6.28
CA ARG A 93 -10.29 1.94 -5.14
C ARG A 93 -11.75 1.88 -5.57
N PRO A 94 -12.52 0.90 -5.09
CA PRO A 94 -13.94 0.80 -5.40
C PRO A 94 -14.72 2.01 -4.85
N SER A 95 -15.29 2.81 -5.74
CA SER A 95 -16.09 3.99 -5.37
C SER A 95 -17.29 4.13 -6.30
N ALA A 96 -18.27 4.93 -5.90
CA ALA A 96 -19.41 5.20 -6.79
C ALA A 96 -19.01 6.06 -7.99
N LEU A 97 -17.98 6.91 -7.84
CA LEU A 97 -17.41 7.66 -8.97
C LEU A 97 -16.71 6.74 -9.97
N ALA A 98 -15.97 5.72 -9.48
CA ALA A 98 -15.36 4.70 -10.32
C ALA A 98 -16.40 3.93 -11.15
N LEU A 99 -17.47 3.45 -10.51
CA LEU A 99 -18.58 2.79 -11.22
C LEU A 99 -19.29 3.72 -12.21
N TRP A 100 -19.41 5.00 -11.87
CA TRP A 100 -19.96 5.97 -12.80
C TRP A 100 -19.05 6.14 -14.02
N ALA A 101 -17.73 6.24 -13.83
CA ALA A 101 -16.76 6.36 -14.90
C ALA A 101 -16.82 5.17 -15.85
N LEU A 102 -16.77 3.94 -15.32
CA LEU A 102 -16.87 2.71 -16.11
C LEU A 102 -18.15 2.61 -16.93
N LYS A 103 -19.26 3.20 -16.48
CA LYS A 103 -20.56 3.14 -17.16
C LYS A 103 -20.80 4.26 -18.17
N ASN A 104 -20.11 5.39 -18.03
CA ASN A 104 -20.48 6.63 -18.73
C ASN A 104 -19.35 7.23 -19.58
N LEU A 105 -18.12 6.73 -19.47
CA LEU A 105 -17.01 7.22 -20.26
C LEU A 105 -16.70 6.24 -21.39
N PRO A 106 -16.38 6.72 -22.60
CA PRO A 106 -15.83 5.87 -23.65
C PRO A 106 -14.46 5.36 -23.20
N HIS A 107 -14.23 4.07 -23.33
CA HIS A 107 -12.94 3.45 -23.03
C HIS A 107 -12.82 2.12 -23.80
N GLU A 108 -11.59 1.76 -24.17
CA GLU A 108 -11.32 0.52 -24.87
C GLU A 108 -11.13 -0.64 -23.91
N ARG A 109 -10.49 -0.35 -22.77
CA ARG A 109 -10.17 -1.33 -21.76
C ARG A 109 -10.31 -0.74 -20.36
N SER A 110 -10.55 -1.60 -19.39
CA SER A 110 -10.60 -1.17 -18.00
C SER A 110 -10.07 -2.27 -17.09
N PHE A 111 -9.46 -1.88 -15.98
CA PHE A 111 -8.96 -2.83 -15.00
C PHE A 111 -9.26 -2.37 -13.56
N ALA A 112 -9.35 -3.33 -12.66
CA ALA A 112 -9.35 -3.09 -11.23
C ALA A 112 -8.04 -3.62 -10.64
N ASP A 113 -7.34 -2.76 -9.90
CA ASP A 113 -6.19 -3.12 -9.09
C ASP A 113 -6.64 -3.18 -7.63
N VAL A 114 -6.95 -4.40 -7.16
CA VAL A 114 -7.46 -4.66 -5.81
C VAL A 114 -6.28 -4.72 -4.86
N LEU A 115 -5.93 -3.57 -4.27
CA LEU A 115 -4.75 -3.39 -3.42
C LEU A 115 -4.95 -3.85 -1.97
N ASP A 116 -6.20 -3.90 -1.50
CA ASP A 116 -6.55 -4.18 -0.12
C ASP A 116 -7.91 -4.87 0.00
N ASN A 117 -8.15 -5.51 1.13
CA ASN A 117 -9.49 -5.95 1.53
C ASN A 117 -10.35 -4.74 1.97
N PHE A 118 -10.73 -3.90 0.99
CA PHE A 118 -11.51 -2.67 1.27
C PHE A 118 -12.72 -2.87 2.19
N PRO A 119 -13.51 -3.96 2.11
CA PRO A 119 -14.60 -4.22 3.05
C PRO A 119 -14.14 -4.33 4.51
N ALA A 120 -12.93 -4.82 4.78
CA ALA A 120 -12.43 -5.02 6.14
C ALA A 120 -12.14 -3.70 6.90
N PHE A 121 -11.99 -2.57 6.18
CA PHE A 121 -11.87 -1.25 6.79
C PHE A 121 -13.19 -0.71 7.39
N TYR A 122 -14.31 -1.39 7.14
CA TYR A 122 -15.65 -0.92 7.52
C TYR A 122 -16.39 -1.94 8.37
N ARG A 123 -17.44 -1.48 9.07
CA ARG A 123 -18.33 -2.31 9.88
C ARG A 123 -19.79 -2.13 9.45
N GLY A 124 -20.64 -3.09 9.81
CA GLY A 124 -22.08 -3.04 9.56
C GLY A 124 -22.45 -2.77 8.11
N VAL A 125 -23.42 -1.87 7.90
CA VAL A 125 -23.97 -1.56 6.57
C VAL A 125 -22.92 -0.99 5.61
N SER A 126 -21.97 -0.20 6.11
CA SER A 126 -20.85 0.34 5.31
C SER A 126 -19.97 -0.77 4.74
N ARG A 127 -19.72 -1.84 5.51
CA ARG A 127 -18.99 -3.02 5.05
C ARG A 127 -19.73 -3.75 3.93
N LEU A 128 -21.04 -3.98 4.11
CA LEU A 128 -21.88 -4.62 3.09
C LEU A 128 -21.92 -3.80 1.79
N SER A 129 -22.06 -2.48 1.92
CA SER A 129 -22.04 -1.56 0.79
C SER A 129 -20.71 -1.57 0.05
N MET A 130 -19.59 -1.55 0.77
CA MET A 130 -18.25 -1.64 0.16
C MET A 130 -18.04 -3.00 -0.51
N LYS A 131 -18.46 -4.10 0.13
CA LYS A 131 -18.37 -5.45 -0.46
C LYS A 131 -19.14 -5.55 -1.76
N ARG A 132 -20.37 -4.98 -1.81
CA ARG A 132 -21.17 -4.93 -3.03
C ARG A 132 -20.48 -4.10 -4.11
N ARG A 133 -19.98 -2.93 -3.75
CA ARG A 133 -19.29 -2.03 -4.69
C ARG A 133 -18.03 -2.63 -5.28
N LEU A 134 -17.20 -3.30 -4.47
CA LEU A 134 -16.03 -4.03 -4.94
C LEU A 134 -16.44 -5.11 -5.97
N LYS A 135 -17.46 -5.90 -5.66
CA LYS A 135 -18.00 -6.90 -6.59
C LYS A 135 -18.49 -6.28 -7.90
N ASP A 136 -19.22 -5.16 -7.80
CA ASP A 136 -19.75 -4.47 -8.99
C ASP A 136 -18.62 -3.91 -9.87
N VAL A 137 -17.54 -3.37 -9.28
CA VAL A 137 -16.35 -2.94 -10.01
C VAL A 137 -15.70 -4.14 -10.70
N CYS A 138 -15.38 -5.21 -9.96
CA CYS A 138 -14.72 -6.39 -10.50
C CYS A 138 -15.52 -7.08 -11.62
N ARG A 139 -16.85 -7.01 -11.60
CA ARG A 139 -17.71 -7.53 -12.66
C ARG A 139 -17.78 -6.65 -13.91
N THR A 140 -17.50 -5.36 -13.75
CA THR A 140 -17.67 -4.37 -14.84
C THR A 140 -16.41 -4.19 -15.66
N VAL A 141 -15.24 -4.29 -15.04
CA VAL A 141 -13.94 -4.08 -15.70
C VAL A 141 -13.53 -5.25 -16.60
N THR A 142 -12.62 -4.98 -17.55
CA THR A 142 -12.04 -5.99 -18.44
C THR A 142 -11.16 -6.95 -17.66
N ASP A 143 -10.27 -6.45 -16.82
CA ASP A 143 -9.27 -7.24 -16.08
C ASP A 143 -9.32 -6.96 -14.58
N VAL A 144 -8.96 -7.94 -13.76
CA VAL A 144 -8.83 -7.77 -12.31
C VAL A 144 -7.49 -8.29 -11.82
N PHE A 145 -6.73 -7.41 -11.20
CA PHE A 145 -5.45 -7.69 -10.56
C PHE A 145 -5.62 -7.58 -9.05
N CYS A 146 -4.96 -8.46 -8.31
CA CYS A 146 -5.02 -8.50 -6.86
C CYS A 146 -3.60 -8.48 -6.30
N SER A 147 -3.35 -7.62 -5.32
CA SER A 147 -2.02 -7.46 -4.72
C SER A 147 -1.61 -8.62 -3.81
N SER A 148 -2.48 -9.60 -3.59
CA SER A 148 -2.17 -10.80 -2.82
C SER A 148 -2.95 -12.01 -3.32
N ASN A 149 -2.42 -13.22 -3.03
CA ASN A 149 -3.08 -14.47 -3.35
C ASN A 149 -4.43 -14.61 -2.63
N GLN A 150 -4.52 -14.15 -1.39
CA GLN A 150 -5.79 -14.19 -0.65
C GLN A 150 -6.85 -13.29 -1.30
N LEU A 151 -6.48 -12.08 -1.74
CA LEU A 151 -7.40 -11.21 -2.47
C LEU A 151 -7.85 -11.84 -3.78
N ALA A 152 -6.93 -12.46 -4.52
CA ALA A 152 -7.29 -13.16 -5.76
C ALA A 152 -8.29 -14.29 -5.50
N LEU A 153 -8.07 -15.12 -4.48
CA LEU A 153 -9.00 -16.18 -4.08
C LEU A 153 -10.39 -15.62 -3.71
N ASP A 154 -10.43 -14.53 -2.93
CA ASP A 154 -11.69 -13.89 -2.53
C ASP A 154 -12.45 -13.31 -3.73
N ILE A 155 -11.74 -12.76 -4.70
CA ILE A 155 -12.33 -12.18 -5.92
C ILE A 155 -12.69 -13.26 -6.92
N GLN A 156 -11.95 -14.36 -7.01
CA GLN A 156 -12.28 -15.49 -7.89
C GLN A 156 -13.65 -16.11 -7.59
N ALA A 157 -14.15 -15.97 -6.37
CA ALA A 157 -15.54 -16.31 -6.05
C ALA A 157 -16.58 -15.41 -6.76
N VAL A 158 -16.16 -14.26 -7.32
CA VAL A 158 -17.01 -13.31 -8.05
C VAL A 158 -16.67 -13.31 -9.54
N ARG A 159 -15.40 -13.51 -9.86
CA ARG A 159 -14.83 -13.44 -11.18
C ARG A 159 -13.57 -14.32 -11.23
N HIS A 160 -13.67 -15.48 -11.92
CA HIS A 160 -12.68 -16.57 -11.89
C HIS A 160 -11.33 -16.24 -12.54
N ASP A 161 -11.26 -15.23 -13.40
CA ASP A 161 -10.08 -14.80 -14.15
C ASP A 161 -9.24 -13.69 -13.43
N ALA A 162 -9.55 -13.42 -12.15
CA ALA A 162 -8.73 -12.53 -11.35
C ALA A 162 -7.33 -13.14 -11.12
N ILE A 163 -6.28 -12.35 -11.36
CA ILE A 163 -4.89 -12.78 -11.22
C ILE A 163 -4.16 -12.04 -10.10
N THR A 164 -3.19 -12.73 -9.49
CA THR A 164 -2.31 -12.11 -8.50
C THR A 164 -1.19 -11.35 -9.19
N VAL A 165 -1.05 -10.06 -8.85
CA VAL A 165 0.09 -9.21 -9.18
C VAL A 165 0.60 -8.60 -7.87
N LEU A 166 1.61 -9.23 -7.28
CA LEU A 166 2.18 -8.77 -6.01
C LEU A 166 2.73 -7.34 -6.13
N ASN A 167 2.83 -6.65 -5.01
CA ASN A 167 3.36 -5.29 -4.97
C ASN A 167 4.75 -5.19 -5.60
N GLY A 168 4.98 -4.11 -6.32
CA GLY A 168 6.30 -3.70 -6.78
C GLY A 168 6.88 -2.62 -5.85
N TYR A 169 8.15 -2.30 -6.06
CA TYR A 169 8.84 -1.25 -5.34
C TYR A 169 9.68 -0.37 -6.30
N PRO A 170 9.73 0.97 -6.10
CA PRO A 170 10.61 1.83 -6.87
C PRO A 170 12.06 1.58 -6.43
N THR A 171 12.77 0.77 -7.20
CA THR A 171 14.16 0.39 -6.89
C THR A 171 15.21 1.34 -7.47
N ASP A 172 14.78 2.22 -8.36
CA ASP A 172 15.60 3.27 -8.95
C ASP A 172 15.98 4.30 -7.86
N HIS A 173 17.19 4.73 -7.87
CA HIS A 173 17.72 5.75 -6.93
C HIS A 173 17.79 5.34 -5.45
N LEU A 174 17.67 4.04 -5.13
CA LEU A 174 17.95 3.59 -3.78
C LEU A 174 19.44 3.75 -3.45
N PRO A 175 19.77 4.18 -2.21
CA PRO A 175 21.15 4.25 -1.77
C PRO A 175 21.78 2.85 -1.76
N GLN A 176 23.11 2.82 -1.78
CA GLN A 176 23.83 1.56 -1.62
C GLN A 176 23.57 0.97 -0.23
N PRO A 177 23.41 -0.35 -0.12
CA PRO A 177 23.28 -1.01 1.17
C PRO A 177 24.42 -0.66 2.12
N SER A 178 24.10 -0.44 3.40
CA SER A 178 25.12 -0.28 4.43
C SER A 178 25.87 -1.58 4.68
N ILE A 179 27.16 -1.50 5.04
CA ILE A 179 27.91 -2.65 5.51
C ILE A 179 27.34 -3.13 6.86
N MET A 180 27.34 -4.44 7.10
CA MET A 180 26.74 -5.03 8.32
C MET A 180 27.28 -4.44 9.62
N ALA A 181 28.59 -4.12 9.68
CA ALA A 181 29.20 -3.55 10.87
C ALA A 181 28.60 -2.20 11.34
N THR A 182 27.88 -1.49 10.47
CA THR A 182 27.23 -0.21 10.79
C THR A 182 25.74 -0.37 11.17
N ARG A 183 25.17 -1.53 10.97
CA ARG A 183 23.74 -1.81 11.26
C ARG A 183 23.54 -2.07 12.76
N LYS A 184 22.65 -1.33 13.40
CA LYS A 184 22.55 -1.27 14.87
C LYS A 184 21.13 -1.49 15.41
N TYR A 185 20.12 -1.42 14.57
CA TYR A 185 18.73 -1.29 15.02
C TYR A 185 17.90 -2.50 14.63
N VAL A 186 16.99 -2.89 15.51
CA VAL A 186 15.79 -3.59 15.12
C VAL A 186 14.82 -2.51 14.66
N GLY A 187 14.49 -2.46 13.36
CA GLY A 187 13.81 -1.32 12.76
C GLY A 187 12.42 -1.62 12.23
N TYR A 188 11.50 -0.68 12.39
CA TYR A 188 10.20 -0.69 11.73
C TYR A 188 10.01 0.62 10.96
N LEU A 189 9.61 0.49 9.70
CA LEU A 189 9.27 1.62 8.85
C LEU A 189 7.80 1.55 8.43
N GLY A 190 7.00 2.58 8.75
CA GLY A 190 5.64 2.76 8.29
C GLY A 190 4.63 3.08 9.38
N THR A 191 3.37 3.15 9.00
CA THR A 191 2.28 3.52 9.89
C THR A 191 2.08 2.52 11.03
N ILE A 192 2.02 3.02 12.26
CA ILE A 192 1.66 2.26 13.47
C ILE A 192 0.15 2.37 13.64
N GLY A 193 -0.57 1.33 13.21
CA GLY A 193 -2.03 1.25 13.25
C GLY A 193 -2.54 0.09 14.10
N GLU A 194 -3.84 -0.22 14.00
CA GLU A 194 -4.49 -1.29 14.77
C GLU A 194 -3.92 -2.69 14.47
N TRP A 195 -3.29 -2.85 13.30
CA TRP A 195 -2.62 -4.09 12.89
C TRP A 195 -1.27 -4.31 13.55
N PHE A 196 -0.64 -3.29 14.14
CA PHE A 196 0.68 -3.38 14.75
C PHE A 196 0.63 -4.15 16.07
N ASP A 197 1.50 -5.14 16.24
CA ASP A 197 1.56 -5.99 17.43
C ASP A 197 2.49 -5.40 18.51
N TRP A 198 1.97 -4.44 19.28
CA TRP A 198 2.68 -3.84 20.39
C TRP A 198 3.22 -4.86 21.41
N PRO A 199 2.44 -5.85 21.89
CA PRO A 199 2.95 -6.87 22.79
C PRO A 199 4.19 -7.57 22.29
N LEU A 200 4.23 -7.95 21.01
CA LEU A 200 5.38 -8.60 20.39
C LEU A 200 6.60 -7.66 20.33
N VAL A 201 6.42 -6.41 19.89
CA VAL A 201 7.51 -5.43 19.81
C VAL A 201 8.07 -5.09 21.17
N CYS A 202 7.22 -4.94 22.19
CA CYS A 202 7.67 -4.72 23.58
C CYS A 202 8.43 -5.93 24.14
N GLU A 203 8.03 -7.16 23.77
CA GLU A 203 8.73 -8.38 24.16
C GLU A 203 10.14 -8.42 23.56
N ILE A 204 10.27 -8.14 22.25
CA ILE A 204 11.58 -8.03 21.59
C ILE A 204 12.47 -7.00 22.30
N ALA A 205 11.93 -5.82 22.55
CA ALA A 205 12.69 -4.74 23.18
C ALA A 205 13.16 -5.09 24.61
N ARG A 206 12.32 -5.76 25.40
CA ARG A 206 12.69 -6.22 26.75
C ARG A 206 13.74 -7.32 26.73
N ALA A 207 13.69 -8.21 25.74
CA ALA A 207 14.67 -9.29 25.60
C ALA A 207 16.03 -8.81 25.08
N LEU A 208 16.08 -7.64 24.44
CA LEU A 208 17.26 -7.04 23.83
C LEU A 208 17.46 -5.60 24.38
N PRO A 209 17.66 -5.41 25.71
CA PRO A 209 17.62 -4.08 26.31
C PRO A 209 18.74 -3.13 25.82
N GLU A 210 19.85 -3.67 25.36
CA GLU A 210 20.96 -2.90 24.82
C GLU A 210 20.83 -2.58 23.32
N ILE A 211 19.83 -3.13 22.64
CA ILE A 211 19.59 -2.92 21.21
C ILE A 211 18.42 -1.95 21.03
N PRO A 212 18.63 -0.79 20.40
CA PRO A 212 17.53 0.12 20.15
C PRO A 212 16.52 -0.46 19.13
N VAL A 213 15.25 -0.39 19.47
CA VAL A 213 14.13 -0.71 18.58
C VAL A 213 13.61 0.59 18.00
N ARG A 214 13.91 0.85 16.73
CA ARG A 214 13.60 2.13 16.06
C ARG A 214 12.33 2.05 15.25
N LEU A 215 11.35 2.89 15.59
CA LEU A 215 10.06 2.98 14.92
C LEU A 215 9.98 4.30 14.14
N VAL A 216 9.84 4.21 12.82
CA VAL A 216 9.77 5.35 11.89
C VAL A 216 8.41 5.36 11.21
N GLY A 217 7.64 6.42 11.41
CA GLY A 217 6.34 6.59 10.75
C GLY A 217 5.28 7.21 11.64
N PRO A 218 4.11 7.52 11.08
CA PRO A 218 3.00 8.12 11.82
C PRO A 218 2.29 7.10 12.71
N GLU A 219 1.78 7.58 13.85
CA GLU A 219 1.07 6.79 14.85
C GLU A 219 -0.43 7.12 14.83
N PHE A 220 -1.26 6.11 14.60
CA PHE A 220 -2.72 6.24 14.62
C PHE A 220 -3.40 5.48 15.76
N VAL A 221 -2.59 4.79 16.59
CA VAL A 221 -3.04 4.13 17.82
C VAL A 221 -2.21 4.58 19.00
N PRO A 222 -2.78 4.63 20.21
CA PRO A 222 -2.04 4.99 21.42
C PRO A 222 -0.88 4.02 21.66
N ARG A 223 0.21 4.55 22.19
CA ARG A 223 1.32 3.74 22.71
C ARG A 223 0.88 2.99 23.98
N PRO A 224 1.43 1.79 24.25
CA PRO A 224 1.30 1.14 25.54
C PRO A 224 1.84 2.03 26.68
N ALA A 225 1.25 1.94 27.86
CA ALA A 225 1.70 2.71 29.02
C ALA A 225 3.07 2.23 29.55
N ASP A 226 3.38 0.94 29.39
CA ASP A 226 4.62 0.29 29.86
C ASP A 226 5.53 -0.02 28.64
N LEU A 227 6.12 1.02 28.08
CA LEU A 227 7.07 0.89 26.98
C LEU A 227 8.48 0.64 27.49
N PRO A 228 9.21 -0.32 26.90
CA PRO A 228 10.65 -0.48 27.10
C PRO A 228 11.41 0.80 26.73
N PRO A 229 12.44 1.19 27.53
CA PRO A 229 13.16 2.45 27.33
C PRO A 229 14.02 2.48 26.05
N ASN A 230 14.32 1.32 25.48
CA ASN A 230 15.09 1.18 24.24
C ASN A 230 14.21 1.25 22.97
N ILE A 231 12.93 1.59 23.06
CA ILE A 231 12.09 1.89 21.89
C ILE A 231 12.20 3.37 21.54
N GLU A 232 12.74 3.65 20.35
CA GLU A 232 12.91 4.99 19.79
C GLU A 232 11.81 5.30 18.78
N PHE A 233 11.15 6.47 18.93
CA PHE A 233 10.14 6.96 17.99
C PHE A 233 10.72 8.12 17.19
N LEU A 234 10.78 7.98 15.86
CA LEU A 234 11.28 9.02 14.98
C LEU A 234 10.18 9.83 14.29
N GLY A 235 8.91 9.40 14.46
CA GLY A 235 7.77 10.06 13.83
C GLY A 235 7.74 9.89 12.31
N GLU A 236 6.85 10.64 11.66
CA GLU A 236 6.71 10.65 10.21
C GLU A 236 7.93 11.33 9.56
N ARG A 237 8.44 10.74 8.49
CA ARG A 237 9.56 11.25 7.72
C ARG A 237 9.21 11.34 6.23
N PRO A 238 9.84 12.24 5.47
CA PRO A 238 9.69 12.30 4.02
C PRO A 238 10.10 10.98 3.35
N PHE A 239 9.39 10.60 2.28
CA PHE A 239 9.64 9.32 1.59
C PHE A 239 11.09 9.17 1.08
N ASN A 240 11.69 10.25 0.61
CA ASN A 240 13.07 10.26 0.12
C ASN A 240 14.14 10.03 1.20
N GLU A 241 13.79 10.18 2.49
CA GLU A 241 14.68 9.91 3.61
C GLU A 241 14.55 8.47 4.14
N MET A 242 13.48 7.75 3.77
CA MET A 242 13.14 6.44 4.36
C MET A 242 14.24 5.40 4.18
N ALA A 243 14.86 5.37 3.00
CA ALA A 243 15.91 4.41 2.68
C ALA A 243 17.15 4.58 3.58
N ASP A 244 17.48 5.80 4.02
CA ASP A 244 18.61 6.07 4.90
C ASP A 244 18.39 5.49 6.30
N PHE A 245 17.15 5.54 6.81
CA PHE A 245 16.83 4.87 8.08
C PHE A 245 16.92 3.36 7.97
N VAL A 246 16.41 2.79 6.86
CA VAL A 246 16.44 1.33 6.65
C VAL A 246 17.87 0.79 6.55
N ARG A 247 18.79 1.53 5.96
CA ARG A 247 20.19 1.12 5.85
C ARG A 247 20.86 0.81 7.19
N ASP A 248 20.43 1.46 8.27
CA ASP A 248 20.97 1.27 9.62
C ASP A 248 20.32 0.10 10.37
N PHE A 249 19.26 -0.52 9.80
CA PHE A 249 18.60 -1.66 10.42
C PHE A 249 19.44 -2.93 10.23
N ALA A 250 19.74 -3.62 11.33
CA ALA A 250 20.28 -4.98 11.29
C ALA A 250 19.18 -5.97 10.88
N VAL A 251 17.93 -5.67 11.26
CA VAL A 251 16.73 -6.41 10.87
C VAL A 251 15.54 -5.47 10.75
N GLY A 252 14.72 -5.68 9.72
CA GLY A 252 13.46 -4.97 9.52
C GLY A 252 12.28 -5.75 10.10
N LEU A 253 11.47 -5.10 10.94
CA LEU A 253 10.28 -5.70 11.54
C LEU A 253 9.05 -5.54 10.65
N ILE A 254 8.24 -6.60 10.55
CA ILE A 254 6.85 -6.56 10.08
C ILE A 254 5.96 -7.26 11.12
N PRO A 255 5.71 -6.61 12.27
CA PRO A 255 5.05 -7.21 13.42
C PRO A 255 3.54 -7.01 13.36
N PHE A 256 2.89 -7.58 12.34
CA PHE A 256 1.46 -7.39 12.16
C PHE A 256 0.66 -8.49 12.84
N LYS A 257 -0.40 -8.09 13.54
CA LYS A 257 -1.39 -9.03 14.06
C LYS A 257 -2.08 -9.74 12.90
N ARG A 258 -2.27 -11.03 13.03
CA ARG A 258 -3.06 -11.79 12.06
C ARG A 258 -4.56 -11.50 12.25
N ASN A 259 -5.20 -10.98 11.23
CA ASN A 259 -6.64 -10.72 11.18
C ASN A 259 -7.10 -10.63 9.72
N GLU A 260 -8.40 -10.47 9.49
CA GLU A 260 -8.99 -10.42 8.16
C GLU A 260 -8.38 -9.35 7.24
N LEU A 261 -7.96 -8.19 7.80
CA LEU A 261 -7.32 -7.14 7.02
C LEU A 261 -5.91 -7.56 6.61
N THR A 262 -5.09 -8.00 7.57
CA THR A 262 -3.69 -8.34 7.34
C THR A 262 -3.51 -9.64 6.57
N ASP A 263 -4.45 -10.59 6.67
CA ASP A 263 -4.41 -11.83 5.90
C ASP A 263 -4.48 -11.62 4.37
N SER A 264 -4.92 -10.43 3.94
CA SER A 264 -5.00 -10.03 2.53
C SER A 264 -3.85 -9.09 2.09
N VAL A 265 -2.86 -8.87 2.93
CA VAL A 265 -1.80 -7.87 2.67
C VAL A 265 -0.54 -8.52 2.10
N ASP A 266 0.00 -7.90 1.06
CA ASP A 266 1.38 -8.04 0.62
C ASP A 266 2.15 -6.78 1.08
N PRO A 267 2.96 -6.85 2.16
CA PRO A 267 3.51 -5.65 2.78
C PRO A 267 4.68 -5.06 1.96
N ILE A 268 4.55 -3.80 1.55
CA ILE A 268 5.61 -3.05 0.83
C ILE A 268 6.91 -3.02 1.63
N LYS A 269 6.83 -3.03 2.98
CA LYS A 269 7.98 -3.09 3.89
C LYS A 269 8.96 -4.24 3.59
N PHE A 270 8.45 -5.39 3.17
CA PHE A 270 9.29 -6.50 2.74
C PHE A 270 10.20 -6.08 1.59
N TYR A 271 9.65 -5.43 0.58
CA TYR A 271 10.39 -4.97 -0.59
C TYR A 271 11.37 -3.85 -0.24
N GLU A 272 10.98 -2.92 0.64
CA GLU A 272 11.84 -1.85 1.15
C GLU A 272 13.09 -2.42 1.84
N TYR A 273 12.90 -3.34 2.78
CA TYR A 273 13.99 -3.93 3.53
C TYR A 273 14.91 -4.78 2.65
N ARG A 274 14.33 -5.68 1.87
CA ARG A 274 15.10 -6.60 1.02
C ARG A 274 15.85 -5.89 -0.10
N SER A 275 15.32 -4.80 -0.65
CA SER A 275 16.01 -3.98 -1.65
C SER A 275 17.26 -3.29 -1.11
N LEU A 276 17.42 -3.20 0.20
CA LEU A 276 18.60 -2.67 0.88
C LEU A 276 19.42 -3.76 1.58
N GLY A 277 19.13 -5.04 1.29
CA GLY A 277 19.83 -6.18 1.87
C GLY A 277 19.58 -6.35 3.37
N VAL A 278 18.46 -5.86 3.89
CA VAL A 278 18.07 -6.01 5.30
C VAL A 278 17.26 -7.28 5.46
N PRO A 279 17.63 -8.22 6.35
CA PRO A 279 16.82 -9.38 6.69
C PRO A 279 15.53 -8.94 7.41
N VAL A 280 14.50 -9.78 7.35
CA VAL A 280 13.16 -9.42 7.82
C VAL A 280 12.70 -10.36 8.93
N TRP A 281 12.23 -9.80 10.04
CA TRP A 281 11.45 -10.51 11.05
C TRP A 281 9.98 -10.20 10.85
N SER A 282 9.20 -11.21 10.52
CA SER A 282 7.77 -11.05 10.24
C SER A 282 6.91 -12.07 10.97
N THR A 283 5.80 -11.61 11.51
CA THR A 283 4.71 -12.50 11.92
C THR A 283 4.13 -13.23 10.70
N ASP A 284 3.41 -14.32 10.96
CA ASP A 284 2.87 -15.20 9.93
C ASP A 284 1.48 -14.74 9.47
N PHE A 285 1.43 -13.76 8.54
CA PHE A 285 0.20 -13.18 7.99
C PHE A 285 0.33 -12.94 6.47
N GLY A 286 -0.78 -12.77 5.78
CA GLY A 286 -0.86 -12.39 4.37
C GLY A 286 0.16 -13.10 3.49
N GLU A 287 0.78 -12.38 2.56
CA GLU A 287 1.84 -12.91 1.70
C GLU A 287 3.12 -13.28 2.46
N MET A 288 3.30 -12.75 3.67
CA MET A 288 4.45 -13.16 4.48
C MET A 288 4.41 -14.64 4.86
N ARG A 289 3.25 -15.31 4.84
CA ARG A 289 3.15 -16.78 5.05
C ARG A 289 3.91 -17.58 4.02
N LEU A 290 3.99 -17.08 2.80
CA LEU A 290 4.60 -17.75 1.65
C LEU A 290 6.10 -17.47 1.52
N ARG A 291 6.65 -16.61 2.37
CA ARG A 291 8.06 -16.21 2.36
C ARG A 291 8.80 -16.91 3.51
N ASP A 292 10.03 -17.31 3.27
CA ASP A 292 10.86 -18.03 4.23
C ASP A 292 12.30 -17.50 4.30
N ALA A 293 13.21 -18.27 4.88
CA ALA A 293 14.62 -17.93 5.01
C ALA A 293 15.31 -17.70 3.64
N ASN A 294 14.87 -18.35 2.56
CA ASN A 294 15.41 -18.14 1.21
C ASN A 294 15.06 -16.74 0.70
N ASP A 295 13.92 -16.21 1.14
CA ASP A 295 13.52 -14.81 0.87
C ASP A 295 14.18 -13.81 1.84
N GLY A 296 14.97 -14.30 2.82
CA GLY A 296 15.53 -13.52 3.91
C GLY A 296 14.52 -13.12 4.96
N VAL A 297 13.52 -13.98 5.21
CA VAL A 297 12.45 -13.77 6.19
C VAL A 297 12.52 -14.81 7.30
N ASN A 298 12.71 -14.36 8.53
CA ASN A 298 12.54 -15.19 9.73
C ASN A 298 11.14 -14.96 10.30
N LYS A 299 10.37 -16.04 10.43
CA LYS A 299 9.06 -16.00 11.08
C LYS A 299 9.22 -15.80 12.57
N ILE A 300 8.51 -14.80 13.09
CA ILE A 300 8.56 -14.47 14.51
C ILE A 300 7.20 -14.62 15.18
N GLN A 301 7.25 -15.06 16.44
CA GLN A 301 6.11 -15.14 17.33
C GLN A 301 6.57 -14.91 18.77
N ARG A 302 5.66 -14.64 19.68
CA ARG A 302 5.98 -14.43 21.10
C ARG A 302 6.60 -15.70 21.72
N GLY A 303 7.50 -15.49 22.68
CA GLY A 303 8.15 -16.56 23.41
C GLY A 303 9.36 -17.19 22.71
N GLN A 304 9.90 -16.56 21.68
CA GLN A 304 11.10 -17.03 20.99
C GLN A 304 12.39 -16.58 21.71
N ASP A 305 13.50 -17.24 21.40
CA ASP A 305 14.83 -16.79 21.80
C ASP A 305 15.28 -15.59 20.95
N TRP A 306 14.93 -14.38 21.42
CA TRP A 306 15.24 -13.13 20.72
C TRP A 306 16.75 -12.86 20.63
N ARG A 307 17.54 -13.36 21.61
CA ARG A 307 18.98 -13.21 21.59
C ARG A 307 19.60 -14.03 20.46
N ALA A 308 19.23 -15.28 20.33
CA ALA A 308 19.72 -16.13 19.24
C ALA A 308 19.32 -15.57 17.87
N LEU A 309 18.08 -15.11 17.70
CA LEU A 309 17.63 -14.47 16.46
C LEU A 309 18.39 -13.18 16.13
N TRP A 310 18.67 -12.37 17.14
CA TRP A 310 19.47 -11.16 16.95
C TRP A 310 20.90 -11.48 16.56
N ASP A 311 21.54 -12.42 17.23
CA ASP A 311 22.92 -12.82 16.95
C ASP A 311 23.07 -13.40 15.53
N GLU A 312 22.06 -14.09 15.02
CA GLU A 312 21.96 -14.52 13.62
C GLU A 312 21.78 -13.32 12.69
N ALA A 313 20.80 -12.46 12.95
CA ALA A 313 20.46 -11.34 12.07
C ALA A 313 21.62 -10.35 11.90
N ARG A 314 22.32 -10.02 12.99
CA ARG A 314 23.42 -9.04 12.96
C ARG A 314 24.67 -9.51 12.19
N VAL A 315 24.79 -10.80 11.90
CA VAL A 315 25.90 -11.35 11.10
C VAL A 315 25.48 -11.77 9.69
N THR A 316 24.16 -11.73 9.41
CA THR A 316 23.65 -12.10 8.10
C THR A 316 24.09 -11.11 7.03
N VAL A 317 24.90 -11.57 6.10
CA VAL A 317 25.35 -10.81 4.93
C VAL A 317 24.52 -11.22 3.72
N VAL A 318 23.95 -10.25 3.04
CA VAL A 318 23.26 -10.47 1.77
C VAL A 318 24.19 -10.04 0.64
N GLU A 319 24.50 -10.96 -0.24
CA GLU A 319 25.41 -10.71 -1.36
C GLU A 319 24.91 -9.62 -2.30
N PRO A 320 25.78 -8.72 -2.80
CA PRO A 320 25.37 -7.61 -3.67
C PRO A 320 24.60 -8.06 -4.92
N HIS A 321 24.96 -9.21 -5.51
CA HIS A 321 24.27 -9.75 -6.67
C HIS A 321 22.84 -10.20 -6.33
N ALA A 322 22.62 -10.76 -5.14
CA ALA A 322 21.30 -11.17 -4.70
C ALA A 322 20.38 -9.95 -4.47
N ILE A 323 20.94 -8.85 -3.93
CA ILE A 323 20.22 -7.58 -3.78
C ILE A 323 19.85 -7.00 -5.16
N ALA A 324 20.79 -7.02 -6.10
CA ALA A 324 20.55 -6.52 -7.47
C ALA A 324 19.46 -7.33 -8.18
N SER A 325 19.54 -8.66 -8.13
CA SER A 325 18.52 -9.56 -8.70
C SER A 325 17.16 -9.37 -8.07
N PHE A 326 17.10 -9.16 -6.74
CA PHE A 326 15.86 -8.87 -6.04
C PHE A 326 15.27 -7.54 -6.50
N LYS A 327 16.08 -6.46 -6.56
CA LYS A 327 15.65 -5.13 -7.04
C LYS A 327 15.03 -5.22 -8.44
N GLU A 328 15.68 -5.92 -9.34
CA GLU A 328 15.18 -6.13 -10.70
C GLU A 328 13.82 -6.85 -10.68
N ALA A 329 13.74 -7.97 -9.94
CA ALA A 329 12.54 -8.81 -9.87
C ALA A 329 11.31 -8.09 -9.30
N VAL A 330 11.51 -7.12 -8.38
CA VAL A 330 10.44 -6.40 -7.69
C VAL A 330 10.19 -4.99 -8.24
N SER A 331 10.95 -4.56 -9.24
CA SER A 331 10.78 -3.24 -9.84
C SER A 331 9.38 -3.07 -10.44
N TRP A 332 8.83 -1.87 -10.35
CA TRP A 332 7.53 -1.56 -10.99
C TRP A 332 7.57 -1.73 -12.51
N ALA A 333 8.73 -1.54 -13.15
CA ALA A 333 8.90 -1.79 -14.57
C ALA A 333 8.61 -3.26 -14.92
N LYS A 334 9.05 -4.20 -14.06
CA LYS A 334 8.81 -5.64 -14.28
C LYS A 334 7.43 -6.10 -13.80
N ARG A 335 6.96 -5.57 -12.67
CA ARG A 335 5.66 -5.91 -12.07
C ARG A 335 4.49 -5.23 -12.77
N GLY A 336 4.70 -4.03 -13.29
CA GLY A 336 3.70 -3.26 -14.03
C GLY A 336 3.52 -3.72 -15.47
N ASN A 337 4.39 -4.62 -15.99
CA ASN A 337 4.25 -5.21 -17.30
C ASN A 337 3.18 -6.32 -17.29
N VAL A 338 1.96 -5.92 -16.93
CA VAL A 338 0.82 -6.82 -16.90
C VAL A 338 0.26 -6.91 -18.31
N PRO A 339 0.14 -8.12 -18.89
CA PRO A 339 -0.40 -8.29 -20.24
C PRO A 339 -1.72 -7.55 -20.41
N GLY A 340 -1.77 -6.68 -21.43
CA GLY A 340 -2.96 -5.91 -21.76
C GLY A 340 -3.20 -4.61 -21.02
N VAL A 341 -2.36 -4.22 -20.06
CA VAL A 341 -2.38 -2.89 -19.43
C VAL A 341 -1.24 -2.02 -19.95
N VAL A 342 -0.17 -2.63 -20.42
CA VAL A 342 1.07 -1.97 -20.88
C VAL A 342 1.39 -2.24 -22.36
N GLU A 343 0.66 -3.10 -23.01
CA GLU A 343 0.74 -3.30 -24.47
C GLU A 343 -0.31 -2.41 -25.15
N GLY A 344 0.05 -1.17 -25.40
CA GLY A 344 -0.68 -0.21 -26.21
C GLY A 344 0.19 0.23 -27.38
#